data_13663c88b43e1573425fed62d56b0dfb
#
_entry.id   13663c88b43e1573425fed62d56b0dfb
#
_cell.length_a   1.000
_cell.length_b   1.000
_cell.length_c   1.000
_cell.angle_alpha   90.00
_cell.angle_beta   90.00
_cell.angle_gamma   90.00
#
_symmetry.space_group_name_H-M   'P 1'
#
loop_
_entity.id
_entity.type
_entity.pdbx_description
1 polymer ?
#
loop_
_entity_poly.entity_id
_entity_poly.type
_entity_poly.pdbx_seq_one_letter_code
_entity_poly.pdbx_strand_id
1 'polypeptide(L)'
;EIAFQELKGLREGLFKDQIMVDEATDFSALQLACMQAMTNPLLNSFFACGDFNQRLTTQGIKDLVLLEWISPDLKIARINTVYRQSPKLNEFTHAILDLMDEQDTQARSELPKFTDFEGLAPVIAEYHDDLDDIAYWITQRIGEIERLVNTNHTEEQILPSIVVLVKDEADVQPMAKKLTENLDEFNLKAIACLQGQSVGNATDVRVCSIEYIKGLEFEAVFFVGVDQLLQQYPDLYQKFLYVGATRAANYLGVTCTGELPSALEQLRPYFGENWDMESLDF
;
A
#
# COMPACT_ATOMS: atom_id res chain seq x y z
N GLU A 1 -4.48 -13.05 50.81
CA GLU A 1 -3.12 -12.47 50.72
C GLU A 1 -2.25 -13.25 49.71
N ILE A 2 -2.18 -14.60 49.82
CA ILE A 2 -1.41 -15.47 48.89
C ILE A 2 -1.88 -15.32 47.46
N ALA A 3 -3.21 -15.41 47.19
CA ALA A 3 -3.75 -15.25 45.85
C ALA A 3 -3.46 -13.85 45.22
N PHE A 4 -3.40 -12.82 46.05
CA PHE A 4 -3.04 -11.48 45.60
C PHE A 4 -1.56 -11.37 45.23
N GLN A 5 -0.68 -12.02 45.98
CA GLN A 5 0.76 -12.07 45.65
C GLN A 5 1.03 -12.88 44.40
N GLU A 6 0.32 -13.98 44.18
CA GLU A 6 0.40 -14.78 42.97
C GLU A 6 -0.09 -13.98 41.74
N LEU A 7 -1.23 -13.30 41.81
CA LEU A 7 -1.74 -12.42 40.77
C LEU A 7 -0.79 -11.26 40.48
N LYS A 8 -0.15 -10.68 41.50
CA LYS A 8 0.84 -9.64 41.33
C LYS A 8 2.08 -10.16 40.59
N GLY A 9 2.58 -11.35 40.96
CA GLY A 9 3.71 -11.98 40.30
C GLY A 9 3.42 -12.31 38.82
N LEU A 10 2.20 -12.83 38.53
CA LEU A 10 1.77 -13.07 37.17
C LEU A 10 1.69 -11.78 36.36
N ARG A 11 1.16 -10.72 36.92
CA ARG A 11 1.10 -9.40 36.27
C ARG A 11 2.49 -8.84 35.98
N GLU A 12 3.41 -8.91 36.96
CA GLU A 12 4.78 -8.44 36.75
C GLU A 12 5.53 -9.21 35.68
N GLY A 13 5.23 -10.50 35.50
CA GLY A 13 5.77 -11.32 34.42
C GLY A 13 5.28 -10.93 33.02
N LEU A 14 4.16 -10.18 32.92
CA LEU A 14 3.65 -9.69 31.62
C LEU A 14 4.29 -8.36 31.19
N PHE A 15 4.92 -7.63 32.11
CA PHE A 15 5.51 -6.35 31.76
C PHE A 15 6.68 -6.48 30.80
N LYS A 16 6.70 -5.58 29.81
CA LYS A 16 7.79 -5.40 28.85
C LYS A 16 8.47 -4.07 29.08
N ASP A 17 9.78 -4.05 28.97
CA ASP A 17 10.54 -2.81 29.15
C ASP A 17 10.22 -1.77 28.08
N GLN A 18 9.92 -2.23 26.87
CA GLN A 18 9.45 -1.41 25.76
C GLN A 18 8.40 -2.16 24.93
N ILE A 19 7.37 -1.45 24.52
CA ILE A 19 6.40 -1.91 23.53
C ILE A 19 6.40 -0.95 22.37
N MET A 20 6.58 -1.49 21.15
CA MET A 20 6.50 -0.77 19.90
C MET A 20 5.36 -1.35 19.09
N VAL A 21 4.47 -0.49 18.61
CA VAL A 21 3.32 -0.86 17.80
C VAL A 21 3.45 -0.17 16.46
N ASP A 22 3.60 -0.95 15.40
CA ASP A 22 3.49 -0.47 14.02
C ASP A 22 2.06 -0.62 13.54
N GLU A 23 1.66 0.20 12.56
CA GLU A 23 0.30 0.25 12.02
C GLU A 23 -0.78 0.41 13.11
N ALA A 24 -0.49 1.24 14.11
CA ALA A 24 -1.33 1.43 15.29
C ALA A 24 -2.78 1.83 14.96
N THR A 25 -3.01 2.44 13.80
CA THR A 25 -4.35 2.85 13.33
C THR A 25 -5.28 1.67 13.03
N ASP A 26 -4.75 0.45 12.86
CA ASP A 26 -5.56 -0.75 12.65
C ASP A 26 -6.08 -1.38 13.96
N PHE A 27 -5.49 -0.99 15.08
CA PHE A 27 -5.92 -1.46 16.39
C PHE A 27 -7.00 -0.56 16.98
N SER A 28 -7.95 -1.16 17.68
CA SER A 28 -8.92 -0.41 18.49
C SER A 28 -8.24 0.29 19.68
N ALA A 29 -8.84 1.35 20.18
CA ALA A 29 -8.34 2.06 21.37
C ALA A 29 -8.15 1.12 22.57
N LEU A 30 -9.04 0.13 22.74
CA LEU A 30 -8.93 -0.85 23.81
C LEU A 30 -7.69 -1.76 23.65
N GLN A 31 -7.42 -2.24 22.44
CA GLN A 31 -6.23 -3.06 22.16
C GLN A 31 -4.94 -2.27 22.45
N LEU A 32 -4.86 -1.03 21.99
CA LEU A 32 -3.70 -0.17 22.27
C LEU A 32 -3.55 0.14 23.77
N ALA A 33 -4.67 0.38 24.47
CA ALA A 33 -4.64 0.56 25.93
C ALA A 33 -4.16 -0.70 26.67
N CYS A 34 -4.56 -1.89 26.21
CA CYS A 34 -4.05 -3.14 26.76
C CYS A 34 -2.54 -3.30 26.51
N MET A 35 -2.06 -2.97 25.31
CA MET A 35 -0.63 -3.00 24.98
C MET A 35 0.16 -2.00 25.84
N GLN A 36 -0.33 -0.77 25.96
CA GLN A 36 0.28 0.24 26.81
C GLN A 36 0.34 -0.19 28.29
N ALA A 37 -0.74 -0.79 28.80
CA ALA A 37 -0.80 -1.28 30.17
C ALA A 37 0.18 -2.44 30.47
N MET A 38 0.72 -3.10 29.45
CA MET A 38 1.79 -4.11 29.58
C MET A 38 3.19 -3.51 29.62
N THR A 39 3.37 -2.20 29.47
CA THR A 39 4.69 -1.58 29.63
C THR A 39 5.13 -1.61 31.10
N ASN A 40 6.44 -1.73 31.33
CA ASN A 40 7.01 -1.63 32.65
C ASN A 40 6.67 -0.25 33.25
N PRO A 41 5.97 -0.19 34.40
CA PRO A 41 5.53 1.09 35.01
C PRO A 41 6.64 2.04 35.36
N LEU A 42 7.87 1.53 35.58
CA LEU A 42 9.06 2.36 35.90
C LEU A 42 9.64 3.02 34.65
N LEU A 43 9.54 2.37 33.49
CA LEU A 43 10.07 2.85 32.22
C LEU A 43 9.04 3.57 31.39
N ASN A 44 7.79 3.13 31.44
CA ASN A 44 6.64 3.64 30.68
C ASN A 44 6.98 3.86 29.18
N SER A 45 7.72 2.89 28.59
CA SER A 45 8.21 2.99 27.23
C SER A 45 7.22 2.36 26.25
N PHE A 46 6.29 3.20 25.74
CA PHE A 46 5.34 2.84 24.72
C PHE A 46 5.54 3.72 23.49
N PHE A 47 5.67 3.10 22.32
CA PHE A 47 5.78 3.77 21.03
C PHE A 47 4.76 3.18 20.07
N ALA A 48 4.04 4.05 19.36
CA ALA A 48 3.09 3.64 18.34
C ALA A 48 3.24 4.53 17.10
N CYS A 49 3.27 3.93 15.93
CA CYS A 49 3.24 4.65 14.65
C CYS A 49 2.13 4.11 13.76
N GLY A 50 1.63 4.95 12.87
CA GLY A 50 0.58 4.59 11.94
C GLY A 50 0.10 5.79 11.12
N ASP A 51 -0.64 5.48 10.07
CA ASP A 51 -1.24 6.46 9.18
C ASP A 51 -2.77 6.28 9.18
N PHE A 52 -3.51 7.31 9.57
CA PHE A 52 -4.98 7.27 9.58
C PHE A 52 -5.58 7.13 8.18
N ASN A 53 -4.90 7.64 7.15
CA ASN A 53 -5.34 7.51 5.77
C ASN A 53 -5.20 6.07 5.25
N GLN A 54 -4.28 5.27 5.84
CA GLN A 54 -4.06 3.88 5.49
C GLN A 54 -4.82 2.88 6.39
N ARG A 55 -5.74 3.34 7.21
CA ARG A 55 -6.55 2.48 8.07
C ARG A 55 -7.59 1.70 7.24
N LEU A 56 -7.43 0.39 7.18
CA LEU A 56 -8.33 -0.52 6.47
C LEU A 56 -9.37 -1.20 7.38
N THR A 57 -9.28 -1.01 8.71
CA THR A 57 -10.19 -1.63 9.67
C THR A 57 -11.26 -0.64 10.12
N THR A 58 -12.49 -1.11 10.26
CA THR A 58 -13.61 -0.29 10.75
C THR A 58 -13.51 0.02 12.25
N GLN A 59 -12.87 -0.84 13.02
CA GLN A 59 -12.70 -0.76 14.48
C GLN A 59 -11.40 -0.09 14.93
N GLY A 60 -10.49 0.20 14.00
CA GLY A 60 -9.25 0.90 14.29
C GLY A 60 -9.48 2.34 14.77
N ILE A 61 -8.46 2.92 15.41
CA ILE A 61 -8.56 4.32 15.87
C ILE A 61 -8.70 5.27 14.68
N LYS A 62 -9.60 6.26 14.85
CA LYS A 62 -9.96 7.19 13.78
C LYS A 62 -9.26 8.54 13.91
N ASP A 63 -8.87 8.91 15.13
CA ASP A 63 -8.31 10.21 15.43
C ASP A 63 -7.36 10.19 16.63
N LEU A 64 -6.67 11.29 16.83
CA LEU A 64 -5.71 11.48 17.92
C LEU A 64 -6.36 11.56 19.30
N VAL A 65 -7.64 11.93 19.39
CA VAL A 65 -8.36 12.07 20.68
C VAL A 65 -8.46 10.71 21.38
N LEU A 66 -8.63 9.64 20.60
CA LEU A 66 -8.63 8.28 21.15
C LEU A 66 -7.27 7.87 21.72
N LEU A 67 -6.16 8.39 21.19
CA LEU A 67 -4.82 8.16 21.72
C LEU A 67 -4.60 8.89 23.05
N GLU A 68 -5.12 10.10 23.22
CA GLU A 68 -5.07 10.84 24.48
C GLU A 68 -5.78 10.09 25.61
N TRP A 69 -6.86 9.39 25.29
CA TRP A 69 -7.54 8.51 26.25
C TRP A 69 -6.67 7.34 26.72
N ILE A 70 -5.80 6.80 25.83
CA ILE A 70 -4.91 5.67 26.14
C ILE A 70 -3.77 6.15 27.07
N SER A 71 -3.19 7.30 26.75
CA SER A 71 -2.09 7.87 27.55
C SER A 71 -2.12 9.40 27.44
N PRO A 72 -2.54 10.11 28.50
CA PRO A 72 -2.59 11.58 28.51
C PRO A 72 -1.23 12.24 28.31
N ASP A 73 -0.14 11.55 28.64
CA ASP A 73 1.23 12.06 28.52
C ASP A 73 1.89 11.70 27.17
N LEU A 74 1.11 11.15 26.21
CA LEU A 74 1.62 10.73 24.92
C LEU A 74 2.13 11.94 24.11
N LYS A 75 3.41 11.88 23.70
CA LYS A 75 3.99 12.89 22.81
C LYS A 75 3.75 12.49 21.38
N ILE A 76 3.08 13.36 20.63
CA ILE A 76 2.77 13.14 19.22
C ILE A 76 3.79 13.87 18.36
N ALA A 77 4.42 13.13 17.44
CA ALA A 77 5.25 13.68 16.37
C ALA A 77 4.62 13.30 15.03
N ARG A 78 4.67 14.21 14.07
CA ARG A 78 4.17 13.98 12.70
C ARG A 78 5.34 13.95 11.73
N ILE A 79 5.33 12.98 10.81
CA ILE A 79 6.24 12.89 9.67
C ILE A 79 5.40 13.17 8.44
N ASN A 80 5.64 14.30 7.79
CA ASN A 80 4.86 14.75 6.65
C ASN A 80 5.61 14.56 5.31
N THR A 81 6.91 14.23 5.33
CA THR A 81 7.69 14.13 4.11
C THR A 81 7.69 12.71 3.56
N VAL A 82 7.31 12.57 2.30
CA VAL A 82 7.39 11.32 1.52
C VAL A 82 8.70 11.31 0.75
N TYR A 83 9.51 10.28 0.94
CA TYR A 83 10.78 10.08 0.24
C TYR A 83 10.73 8.99 -0.81
N ARG A 84 9.62 8.28 -0.88
CA ARG A 84 9.51 7.04 -1.65
C ARG A 84 8.85 7.23 -3.00
N GLN A 85 7.71 7.91 -3.05
CA GLN A 85 6.96 8.09 -4.27
C GLN A 85 7.55 9.19 -5.14
N SER A 86 7.52 8.99 -6.46
CA SER A 86 7.76 10.05 -7.42
C SER A 86 6.72 11.17 -7.29
N PRO A 87 7.04 12.40 -7.69
CA PRO A 87 6.11 13.54 -7.62
C PRO A 87 4.75 13.27 -8.28
N LYS A 88 4.73 12.74 -9.50
CA LYS A 88 3.48 12.43 -10.22
C LYS A 88 2.62 11.39 -9.50
N LEU A 89 3.22 10.37 -8.90
CA LEU A 89 2.47 9.40 -8.09
C LEU A 89 1.99 10.02 -6.76
N ASN A 90 2.76 10.91 -6.18
CA ASN A 90 2.33 11.63 -4.98
C ASN A 90 1.15 12.57 -5.27
N GLU A 91 1.15 13.27 -6.41
CA GLU A 91 -0.01 14.05 -6.87
C GLU A 91 -1.25 13.18 -7.05
N PHE A 92 -1.09 12.01 -7.68
CA PHE A 92 -2.18 11.06 -7.85
C PHE A 92 -2.73 10.55 -6.51
N THR A 93 -1.87 10.20 -5.56
CA THR A 93 -2.31 9.76 -4.23
C THR A 93 -3.00 10.88 -3.45
N HIS A 94 -2.59 12.13 -3.63
CA HIS A 94 -3.30 13.30 -3.08
C HIS A 94 -4.68 13.48 -3.72
N ALA A 95 -4.80 13.26 -5.03
CA ALA A 95 -6.11 13.29 -5.70
C ALA A 95 -7.05 12.18 -5.16
N ILE A 96 -6.51 11.01 -4.79
CA ILE A 96 -7.32 9.98 -4.11
C ILE A 96 -7.78 10.47 -2.72
N LEU A 97 -6.90 11.13 -1.95
CA LEU A 97 -7.29 11.71 -0.66
C LEU A 97 -8.40 12.75 -0.79
N ASP A 98 -8.43 13.50 -1.90
CA ASP A 98 -9.48 14.49 -2.17
C ASP A 98 -10.85 13.85 -2.45
N LEU A 99 -10.89 12.57 -2.80
CA LEU A 99 -12.15 11.80 -2.92
C LEU A 99 -12.67 11.31 -1.57
N MET A 100 -11.82 11.26 -0.53
CA MET A 100 -12.22 10.81 0.79
C MET A 100 -12.99 11.89 1.52
N ASP A 101 -13.85 11.51 2.47
CA ASP A 101 -14.53 12.47 3.34
C ASP A 101 -13.49 13.21 4.19
N GLU A 102 -13.64 14.55 4.32
CA GLU A 102 -12.74 15.41 5.10
C GLU A 102 -12.55 14.94 6.55
N GLN A 103 -13.54 14.24 7.11
CA GLN A 103 -13.47 13.69 8.47
C GLN A 103 -12.47 12.51 8.58
N ASP A 104 -12.20 11.85 7.47
CA ASP A 104 -11.29 10.68 7.43
C ASP A 104 -9.88 11.05 6.95
N THR A 105 -9.69 12.24 6.36
CA THR A 105 -8.38 12.68 5.86
C THR A 105 -7.56 13.37 6.94
N GLN A 106 -6.33 12.91 7.11
CA GLN A 106 -5.32 13.56 7.95
C GLN A 106 -4.39 14.43 7.08
N ALA A 107 -3.36 15.00 7.67
CA ALA A 107 -2.41 15.86 6.96
C ALA A 107 -1.84 15.18 5.71
N ARG A 108 -1.78 15.94 4.60
CA ARG A 108 -1.14 15.50 3.36
C ARG A 108 0.37 15.39 3.55
N SER A 109 0.96 14.45 2.81
CA SER A 109 2.40 14.32 2.73
C SER A 109 3.00 15.42 1.83
N GLU A 110 4.21 15.84 2.14
CA GLU A 110 4.99 16.78 1.35
C GLU A 110 6.16 16.07 0.69
N LEU A 111 6.46 16.45 -0.55
CA LEU A 111 7.66 15.96 -1.23
C LEU A 111 8.93 16.63 -0.66
N PRO A 112 10.09 15.95 -0.73
CA PRO A 112 11.36 16.59 -0.43
C PRO A 112 11.57 17.82 -1.30
N LYS A 113 12.24 18.84 -0.76
CA LYS A 113 12.49 20.11 -1.47
C LYS A 113 13.32 19.96 -2.75
N PHE A 114 13.99 18.85 -2.94
CA PHE A 114 14.85 18.56 -4.10
C PHE A 114 14.50 17.17 -4.61
N THR A 115 13.76 17.12 -5.71
CA THR A 115 13.54 15.91 -6.51
C THR A 115 13.99 16.23 -7.93
N ASP A 116 15.03 15.54 -8.38
CA ASP A 116 15.60 15.74 -9.74
C ASP A 116 14.78 15.00 -10.82
N PHE A 117 13.77 14.22 -10.43
CA PHE A 117 12.96 13.40 -11.32
C PHE A 117 11.47 13.54 -10.96
N GLU A 118 10.66 13.98 -11.93
CA GLU A 118 9.20 14.16 -11.72
C GLU A 118 8.43 12.85 -11.64
N GLY A 119 8.97 11.79 -12.22
CA GLY A 119 8.32 10.49 -12.30
C GLY A 119 7.38 10.36 -13.50
N LEU A 120 6.73 9.21 -13.59
CA LEU A 120 5.78 8.89 -14.64
C LEU A 120 4.36 8.94 -14.13
N ALA A 121 3.43 9.37 -14.97
CA ALA A 121 2.01 9.32 -14.67
C ALA A 121 1.55 7.86 -14.47
N PRO A 122 0.61 7.58 -13.58
CA PRO A 122 -0.05 6.29 -13.56
C PRO A 122 -0.74 6.01 -14.91
N VAL A 123 -0.89 4.74 -15.27
CA VAL A 123 -1.59 4.33 -16.51
C VAL A 123 -2.83 3.51 -16.18
N ILE A 124 -3.85 3.61 -17.03
CA ILE A 124 -5.11 2.90 -16.86
C ILE A 124 -5.47 2.07 -18.09
N ALA A 125 -6.05 0.89 -17.85
CA ALA A 125 -6.74 0.10 -18.87
C ALA A 125 -8.20 -0.06 -18.48
N GLU A 126 -9.09 0.34 -19.36
CA GLU A 126 -10.54 0.17 -19.23
C GLU A 126 -11.03 -0.97 -20.11
N TYR A 127 -12.18 -1.58 -19.75
CA TYR A 127 -12.82 -2.68 -20.49
C TYR A 127 -11.95 -3.96 -20.57
N HIS A 128 -11.18 -4.23 -19.51
CA HIS A 128 -10.40 -5.44 -19.35
C HIS A 128 -11.09 -6.35 -18.33
N ASP A 129 -12.00 -7.20 -18.78
CA ASP A 129 -12.79 -8.11 -17.96
C ASP A 129 -12.29 -9.56 -18.00
N ASP A 130 -11.48 -9.90 -19.00
CA ASP A 130 -10.85 -11.20 -19.13
C ASP A 130 -9.47 -11.23 -18.49
N LEU A 131 -9.18 -12.33 -17.78
CA LEU A 131 -7.88 -12.55 -17.13
C LEU A 131 -6.72 -12.59 -18.14
N ASP A 132 -6.97 -13.06 -19.35
CA ASP A 132 -5.97 -13.12 -20.43
C ASP A 132 -5.60 -11.72 -20.90
N ASP A 133 -6.58 -10.87 -21.12
CA ASP A 133 -6.40 -9.49 -21.55
C ASP A 133 -5.68 -8.68 -20.48
N ILE A 134 -6.07 -8.85 -19.20
CA ILE A 134 -5.40 -8.19 -18.06
C ILE A 134 -3.94 -8.61 -17.98
N ALA A 135 -3.67 -9.91 -18.01
CA ALA A 135 -2.31 -10.43 -17.93
C ALA A 135 -1.45 -9.98 -19.11
N TYR A 136 -2.00 -9.95 -20.31
CA TYR A 136 -1.34 -9.43 -21.50
C TYR A 136 -1.01 -7.95 -21.35
N TRP A 137 -1.97 -7.12 -20.93
CA TRP A 137 -1.74 -5.70 -20.71
C TRP A 137 -0.64 -5.44 -19.67
N ILE A 138 -0.67 -6.14 -18.53
CA ILE A 138 0.38 -6.03 -17.50
C ILE A 138 1.74 -6.41 -18.09
N THR A 139 1.81 -7.47 -18.87
CA THR A 139 3.05 -7.92 -19.51
C THR A 139 3.61 -6.85 -20.46
N GLN A 140 2.76 -6.18 -21.24
CA GLN A 140 3.17 -5.07 -22.11
C GLN A 140 3.75 -3.90 -21.29
N ARG A 141 3.12 -3.54 -20.17
CA ARG A 141 3.61 -2.49 -19.25
C ARG A 141 4.95 -2.88 -18.60
N ILE A 142 5.14 -4.14 -18.23
CA ILE A 142 6.43 -4.64 -17.72
C ILE A 142 7.52 -4.51 -18.80
N GLY A 143 7.21 -4.82 -20.06
CA GLY A 143 8.13 -4.62 -21.18
C GLY A 143 8.48 -3.15 -21.43
N GLU A 144 7.58 -2.21 -21.13
CA GLU A 144 7.89 -0.76 -21.18
C GLU A 144 8.84 -0.38 -20.05
N ILE A 145 8.57 -0.84 -18.82
CA ILE A 145 9.48 -0.62 -17.67
C ILE A 145 10.88 -1.15 -17.99
N GLU A 146 10.97 -2.37 -18.55
CA GLU A 146 12.25 -2.96 -18.94
C GLU A 146 13.02 -2.06 -19.94
N ARG A 147 12.33 -1.56 -20.95
CA ARG A 147 12.94 -0.66 -21.94
C ARG A 147 13.43 0.65 -21.32
N LEU A 148 12.62 1.27 -20.45
CA LEU A 148 12.96 2.51 -19.75
C LEU A 148 14.18 2.33 -18.84
N VAL A 149 14.21 1.24 -18.10
CA VAL A 149 15.33 0.90 -17.22
C VAL A 149 16.58 0.63 -18.07
N ASN A 150 16.51 -0.11 -19.17
CA ASN A 150 17.63 -0.45 -20.04
C ASN A 150 18.22 0.74 -20.81
N THR A 151 17.48 1.81 -21.04
CA THR A 151 17.95 2.98 -21.77
C THR A 151 18.81 3.88 -20.89
N ASN A 152 18.60 3.88 -19.59
CA ASN A 152 19.22 4.84 -18.68
C ASN A 152 20.57 4.39 -18.07
N HIS A 153 21.03 3.15 -18.29
CA HIS A 153 22.26 2.63 -17.68
C HIS A 153 23.07 1.70 -18.59
N THR A 154 24.37 1.61 -18.32
CA THR A 154 25.37 0.82 -19.10
C THR A 154 25.78 -0.51 -18.44
N GLU A 155 25.22 -0.85 -17.27
CA GLU A 155 25.53 -2.07 -16.52
C GLU A 155 24.33 -3.01 -16.47
N GLU A 156 24.51 -4.31 -16.16
CA GLU A 156 23.43 -5.28 -16.05
C GLU A 156 22.31 -4.76 -15.13
N GLN A 157 21.11 -4.64 -15.68
CA GLN A 157 20.01 -4.00 -14.99
C GLN A 157 19.07 -5.03 -14.41
N ILE A 158 18.76 -4.82 -13.15
CA ILE A 158 17.75 -5.58 -12.43
C ILE A 158 16.43 -4.87 -12.64
N LEU A 159 15.41 -5.58 -13.13
CA LEU A 159 14.05 -5.06 -13.15
C LEU A 159 13.63 -4.61 -11.75
N PRO A 160 12.84 -3.52 -11.65
CA PRO A 160 12.33 -3.07 -10.37
C PRO A 160 11.47 -4.14 -9.71
N SER A 161 11.28 -4.03 -8.41
CA SER A 161 10.35 -4.88 -7.68
C SER A 161 8.92 -4.63 -8.14
N ILE A 162 8.22 -5.69 -8.57
CA ILE A 162 6.88 -5.59 -9.17
C ILE A 162 5.87 -6.37 -8.33
N VAL A 163 4.71 -5.76 -8.10
CA VAL A 163 3.55 -6.45 -7.53
C VAL A 163 2.30 -6.22 -8.37
N VAL A 164 1.48 -7.26 -8.48
CA VAL A 164 0.13 -7.21 -9.02
C VAL A 164 -0.84 -7.41 -7.86
N LEU A 165 -1.68 -6.42 -7.62
CA LEU A 165 -2.69 -6.41 -6.59
C LEU A 165 -4.02 -6.85 -7.18
N VAL A 166 -4.61 -7.86 -6.59
CA VAL A 166 -5.96 -8.32 -6.92
C VAL A 166 -6.90 -8.06 -5.74
N LYS A 167 -8.19 -7.97 -6.01
CA LYS A 167 -9.20 -7.66 -4.99
C LYS A 167 -9.36 -8.74 -3.92
N ASP A 168 -9.26 -10.03 -4.32
CA ASP A 168 -9.52 -11.18 -3.47
C ASP A 168 -8.36 -12.17 -3.46
N GLU A 169 -8.23 -12.91 -2.38
CA GLU A 169 -7.27 -14.01 -2.25
C GLU A 169 -7.50 -15.12 -3.29
N ALA A 170 -8.76 -15.35 -3.68
CA ALA A 170 -9.11 -16.35 -4.67
C ALA A 170 -8.56 -16.05 -6.07
N ASP A 171 -8.33 -14.77 -6.38
CA ASP A 171 -7.83 -14.31 -7.67
C ASP A 171 -6.29 -14.38 -7.77
N VAL A 172 -5.59 -14.55 -6.64
CA VAL A 172 -4.11 -14.50 -6.57
C VAL A 172 -3.48 -15.63 -7.41
N GLN A 173 -3.89 -16.88 -7.21
CA GLN A 173 -3.29 -18.01 -7.94
C GLN A 173 -3.64 -18.01 -9.44
N PRO A 174 -4.90 -17.78 -9.86
CA PRO A 174 -5.24 -17.67 -11.28
C PRO A 174 -4.43 -16.59 -12.00
N MET A 175 -4.31 -15.40 -11.39
CA MET A 175 -3.54 -14.29 -11.95
C MET A 175 -2.05 -14.62 -12.05
N ALA A 176 -1.45 -15.17 -10.99
CA ALA A 176 -0.03 -15.54 -10.99
C ALA A 176 0.30 -16.58 -12.06
N LYS A 177 -0.58 -17.57 -12.23
CA LYS A 177 -0.43 -18.60 -13.28
C LYS A 177 -0.47 -17.95 -14.66
N LYS A 178 -1.47 -17.09 -14.91
CA LYS A 178 -1.67 -16.47 -16.22
C LYS A 178 -0.54 -15.50 -16.58
N LEU A 179 -0.09 -14.71 -15.62
CA LEU A 179 1.07 -13.84 -15.80
C LEU A 179 2.34 -14.64 -16.09
N THR A 180 2.57 -15.77 -15.42
CA THR A 180 3.75 -16.61 -15.70
C THR A 180 3.75 -17.11 -17.15
N GLU A 181 2.58 -17.48 -17.70
CA GLU A 181 2.46 -17.90 -19.10
C GLU A 181 2.87 -16.78 -20.08
N ASN A 182 2.55 -15.52 -19.77
CA ASN A 182 2.86 -14.38 -20.63
C ASN A 182 4.28 -13.82 -20.39
N LEU A 183 4.83 -13.97 -19.19
CA LEU A 183 6.15 -13.44 -18.81
C LEU A 183 7.32 -14.35 -19.21
N ASP A 184 7.06 -15.52 -19.79
CA ASP A 184 8.09 -16.50 -20.18
C ASP A 184 9.09 -15.90 -21.20
N GLU A 185 8.62 -15.02 -22.11
CA GLU A 185 9.46 -14.32 -23.07
C GLU A 185 10.47 -13.32 -22.42
N PHE A 186 10.18 -12.83 -21.22
CA PHE A 186 11.05 -11.96 -20.42
C PHE A 186 11.91 -12.74 -19.41
N ASN A 187 11.84 -14.06 -19.40
CA ASN A 187 12.51 -14.89 -18.40
C ASN A 187 12.07 -14.59 -16.95
N LEU A 188 10.87 -14.06 -16.77
CA LEU A 188 10.26 -13.70 -15.50
C LEU A 188 9.20 -14.72 -15.07
N LYS A 189 8.95 -14.78 -13.76
CA LYS A 189 7.88 -15.59 -13.17
C LYS A 189 6.99 -14.73 -12.30
N ALA A 190 5.70 -15.05 -12.31
CA ALA A 190 4.77 -14.50 -11.34
C ALA A 190 4.53 -15.51 -10.21
N ILE A 191 4.58 -15.05 -8.97
CA ILE A 191 4.45 -15.88 -7.78
C ILE A 191 3.26 -15.42 -6.95
N ALA A 192 2.40 -16.38 -6.61
CA ALA A 192 1.25 -16.16 -5.73
C ALA A 192 1.72 -15.99 -4.28
N CYS A 193 1.45 -14.83 -3.69
CA CYS A 193 1.73 -14.51 -2.29
C CYS A 193 0.43 -14.61 -1.49
N LEU A 194 0.16 -15.79 -0.93
CA LEU A 194 -1.07 -16.06 -0.18
C LEU A 194 -0.93 -15.62 1.28
N GLN A 195 -2.00 -15.09 1.85
CA GLN A 195 -2.09 -14.69 3.27
C GLN A 195 -0.96 -13.76 3.72
N GLY A 196 -0.53 -12.85 2.83
CA GLY A 196 0.55 -11.92 3.12
C GLY A 196 1.95 -12.52 3.21
N GLN A 197 2.13 -13.78 2.81
CA GLN A 197 3.46 -14.40 2.77
C GLN A 197 4.28 -13.81 1.62
N SER A 198 5.43 -13.23 1.96
CA SER A 198 6.39 -12.79 0.94
C SER A 198 7.25 -14.00 0.53
N VAL A 199 6.93 -14.56 -0.63
CA VAL A 199 7.66 -15.69 -1.23
C VAL A 199 8.31 -15.28 -2.55
N GLY A 200 9.28 -16.05 -3.02
CA GLY A 200 9.96 -15.84 -4.31
C GLY A 200 11.27 -15.06 -4.22
N ASN A 201 11.89 -14.85 -5.37
CA ASN A 201 13.13 -14.09 -5.52
C ASN A 201 12.83 -12.59 -5.68
N ALA A 202 13.87 -11.78 -5.62
CA ALA A 202 13.73 -10.32 -5.79
C ALA A 202 13.21 -9.91 -7.18
N THR A 203 13.52 -10.71 -8.20
CA THR A 203 13.12 -10.50 -9.60
C THR A 203 11.75 -11.06 -9.96
N ASP A 204 11.12 -11.84 -9.09
CA ASP A 204 9.81 -12.43 -9.37
C ASP A 204 8.71 -11.36 -9.25
N VAL A 205 7.75 -11.39 -10.17
CA VAL A 205 6.53 -10.58 -10.09
C VAL A 205 5.63 -11.19 -9.01
N ARG A 206 5.32 -10.42 -7.98
CA ARG A 206 4.46 -10.90 -6.89
C ARG A 206 3.00 -10.62 -7.21
N VAL A 207 2.13 -11.57 -6.90
CA VAL A 207 0.68 -11.38 -6.98
C VAL A 207 0.11 -11.53 -5.57
N CYS A 208 -0.55 -10.50 -5.07
CA CYS A 208 -1.06 -10.44 -3.70
C CYS A 208 -2.51 -9.92 -3.70
N SER A 209 -3.30 -10.33 -2.72
CA SER A 209 -4.55 -9.64 -2.43
C SER A 209 -4.28 -8.28 -1.79
N ILE A 210 -5.09 -7.27 -2.13
CA ILE A 210 -5.00 -5.92 -1.55
C ILE A 210 -5.14 -5.92 -0.03
N GLU A 211 -5.81 -6.90 0.55
CA GLU A 211 -5.99 -7.03 2.00
C GLU A 211 -4.67 -7.23 2.75
N TYR A 212 -3.65 -7.80 2.07
CA TYR A 212 -2.35 -8.14 2.68
C TYR A 212 -1.19 -7.25 2.23
N ILE A 213 -1.48 -6.19 1.46
CA ILE A 213 -0.41 -5.34 0.88
C ILE A 213 0.19 -4.36 1.89
N LYS A 214 -0.49 -4.13 3.00
CA LYS A 214 -0.07 -3.13 3.98
C LYS A 214 1.32 -3.44 4.55
N GLY A 215 2.18 -2.43 4.66
CA GLY A 215 3.57 -2.57 5.10
C GLY A 215 4.55 -3.08 4.03
N LEU A 216 4.09 -3.52 2.85
CA LEU A 216 4.94 -3.88 1.72
C LEU A 216 5.12 -2.69 0.77
N GLU A 217 6.18 -2.72 -0.03
CA GLU A 217 6.55 -1.63 -0.93
C GLU A 217 7.20 -2.18 -2.18
N PHE A 218 6.89 -1.54 -3.31
CA PHE A 218 7.36 -1.96 -4.62
C PHE A 218 7.67 -0.75 -5.49
N GLU A 219 8.57 -0.91 -6.42
CA GLU A 219 8.85 0.14 -7.41
C GLU A 219 7.75 0.23 -8.46
N ALA A 220 7.14 -0.92 -8.81
CA ALA A 220 6.01 -0.99 -9.73
C ALA A 220 4.83 -1.73 -9.10
N VAL A 221 3.64 -1.14 -9.20
CA VAL A 221 2.38 -1.72 -8.73
C VAL A 221 1.38 -1.75 -9.88
N PHE A 222 0.75 -2.90 -10.09
CA PHE A 222 -0.40 -3.06 -10.96
C PHE A 222 -1.62 -3.38 -10.12
N PHE A 223 -2.63 -2.52 -10.13
CA PHE A 223 -3.83 -2.70 -9.34
C PHE A 223 -5.00 -3.10 -10.25
N VAL A 224 -5.41 -4.36 -10.15
CA VAL A 224 -6.38 -4.99 -11.04
C VAL A 224 -7.80 -4.82 -10.52
N GLY A 225 -8.70 -4.38 -11.41
CA GLY A 225 -10.14 -4.34 -11.15
C GLY A 225 -10.55 -3.34 -10.08
N VAL A 226 -10.05 -2.12 -10.12
CA VAL A 226 -10.36 -1.10 -9.10
C VAL A 226 -11.85 -0.71 -9.06
N ASP A 227 -12.57 -0.85 -10.19
CA ASP A 227 -14.02 -0.67 -10.27
C ASP A 227 -14.78 -1.74 -9.47
N GLN A 228 -14.25 -2.94 -9.34
CA GLN A 228 -14.83 -4.02 -8.54
C GLN A 228 -14.69 -3.76 -7.05
N LEU A 229 -13.65 -3.02 -6.61
CA LEU A 229 -13.51 -2.62 -5.21
C LEU A 229 -14.66 -1.74 -4.74
N LEU A 230 -15.14 -0.84 -5.60
CA LEU A 230 -16.29 0.01 -5.28
C LEU A 230 -17.56 -0.81 -5.02
N GLN A 231 -17.74 -1.91 -5.76
CA GLN A 231 -18.88 -2.80 -5.59
C GLN A 231 -18.76 -3.67 -4.32
N GLN A 232 -17.56 -4.16 -4.05
CA GLN A 232 -17.29 -5.10 -2.96
C GLN A 232 -17.12 -4.41 -1.60
N TYR A 233 -16.49 -3.22 -1.58
CA TYR A 233 -16.14 -2.46 -0.39
C TYR A 233 -16.59 -0.99 -0.49
N PRO A 234 -17.90 -0.70 -0.61
CA PRO A 234 -18.40 0.65 -0.89
C PRO A 234 -17.95 1.70 0.14
N ASP A 235 -17.72 1.31 1.39
CA ASP A 235 -17.29 2.23 2.46
C ASP A 235 -15.75 2.35 2.59
N LEU A 236 -14.97 1.48 1.94
CA LEU A 236 -13.51 1.38 2.10
C LEU A 236 -12.75 1.45 0.78
N TYR A 237 -13.43 1.48 -0.38
CA TYR A 237 -12.75 1.40 -1.69
C TYR A 237 -11.71 2.49 -1.89
N GLN A 238 -11.98 3.71 -1.44
CA GLN A 238 -11.05 4.83 -1.52
C GLN A 238 -9.78 4.56 -0.70
N LYS A 239 -9.93 3.97 0.49
CA LYS A 239 -8.80 3.60 1.35
C LYS A 239 -7.99 2.45 0.75
N PHE A 240 -8.65 1.44 0.18
CA PHE A 240 -7.96 0.39 -0.55
C PHE A 240 -7.20 0.94 -1.76
N LEU A 241 -7.82 1.84 -2.53
CA LEU A 241 -7.18 2.49 -3.66
C LEU A 241 -5.97 3.32 -3.22
N TYR A 242 -6.12 4.11 -2.16
CA TYR A 242 -5.04 4.90 -1.57
C TYR A 242 -3.89 4.01 -1.08
N VAL A 243 -4.20 2.98 -0.29
CA VAL A 243 -3.18 2.04 0.23
C VAL A 243 -2.45 1.36 -0.92
N GLY A 244 -3.16 0.85 -1.93
CA GLY A 244 -2.54 0.22 -3.10
C GLY A 244 -1.65 1.19 -3.88
N ALA A 245 -2.12 2.41 -4.15
CA ALA A 245 -1.36 3.42 -4.86
C ALA A 245 -0.11 3.88 -4.09
N THR A 246 -0.20 3.99 -2.75
CA THR A 246 0.97 4.36 -1.92
C THR A 246 2.04 3.28 -1.83
N ARG A 247 1.77 2.06 -2.29
CA ARG A 247 2.79 1.00 -2.39
C ARG A 247 3.72 1.18 -3.57
N ALA A 248 3.32 1.94 -4.59
CA ALA A 248 4.12 2.22 -5.78
C ALA A 248 5.13 3.35 -5.52
N ALA A 249 6.40 3.12 -5.84
CA ALA A 249 7.42 4.16 -5.80
C ALA A 249 7.51 4.93 -7.13
N ASN A 250 7.53 4.23 -8.27
CA ASN A 250 7.82 4.79 -9.58
C ASN A 250 6.74 4.53 -10.63
N TYR A 251 6.11 3.36 -10.63
CA TYR A 251 5.17 2.92 -11.66
C TYR A 251 3.87 2.44 -11.05
N LEU A 252 2.75 2.94 -11.54
CA LEU A 252 1.42 2.51 -11.11
C LEU A 252 0.54 2.25 -12.34
N GLY A 253 0.17 0.99 -12.56
CA GLY A 253 -0.82 0.59 -13.55
C GLY A 253 -2.13 0.22 -12.88
N VAL A 254 -3.24 0.62 -13.46
CA VAL A 254 -4.59 0.37 -12.93
C VAL A 254 -5.44 -0.27 -14.01
N THR A 255 -6.26 -1.27 -13.67
CA THR A 255 -7.24 -1.81 -14.61
C THR A 255 -8.66 -1.69 -14.08
N CYS A 256 -9.61 -1.52 -15.01
CA CYS A 256 -11.04 -1.60 -14.75
C CYS A 256 -11.65 -2.68 -15.68
N THR A 257 -12.62 -3.43 -15.17
CA THR A 257 -13.38 -4.39 -15.97
C THR A 257 -14.33 -3.68 -16.95
N GLY A 258 -14.81 -2.53 -16.57
CA GLY A 258 -15.59 -1.63 -17.41
C GLY A 258 -14.92 -0.28 -17.58
N GLU A 259 -15.71 0.76 -17.68
CA GLU A 259 -15.27 2.16 -17.66
C GLU A 259 -14.89 2.56 -16.22
N LEU A 260 -13.98 3.54 -16.11
CA LEU A 260 -13.65 4.12 -14.81
C LEU A 260 -14.91 4.61 -14.10
N PRO A 261 -15.21 4.13 -12.90
CA PRO A 261 -16.42 4.52 -12.17
C PRO A 261 -16.54 6.05 -12.01
N SER A 262 -17.74 6.58 -12.14
CA SER A 262 -18.00 8.02 -11.98
C SER A 262 -17.49 8.58 -10.64
N ALA A 263 -17.47 7.77 -9.58
CA ALA A 263 -16.91 8.11 -8.28
C ALA A 263 -15.39 8.33 -8.31
N LEU A 264 -14.69 7.81 -9.33
CA LEU A 264 -13.25 7.93 -9.53
C LEU A 264 -12.89 8.82 -10.73
N GLU A 265 -13.88 9.40 -11.44
CA GLU A 265 -13.68 10.16 -12.67
C GLU A 265 -12.76 11.39 -12.47
N GLN A 266 -12.71 11.95 -11.26
CA GLN A 266 -11.79 13.04 -10.92
C GLN A 266 -10.31 12.64 -11.00
N LEU A 267 -10.01 11.33 -11.01
CA LEU A 267 -8.64 10.82 -11.15
C LEU A 267 -8.20 10.72 -12.62
N ARG A 268 -9.14 10.76 -13.58
CA ARG A 268 -8.85 10.58 -15.02
C ARG A 268 -7.75 11.51 -15.55
N PRO A 269 -7.67 12.80 -15.19
CA PRO A 269 -6.63 13.71 -15.70
C PRO A 269 -5.19 13.33 -15.28
N TYR A 270 -5.03 12.49 -14.27
CA TYR A 270 -3.72 12.06 -13.77
C TYR A 270 -3.17 10.84 -14.51
N PHE A 271 -4.00 10.13 -15.30
CA PHE A 271 -3.56 8.95 -16.04
C PHE A 271 -2.93 9.33 -17.37
N GLY A 272 -1.79 8.68 -17.68
CA GLY A 272 -1.19 8.64 -19.00
C GLY A 272 -1.70 7.44 -19.80
N GLU A 273 -1.35 7.38 -21.08
CA GLU A 273 -1.74 6.28 -21.97
C GLU A 273 -0.80 5.06 -21.82
N ASN A 274 0.50 5.31 -21.69
CA ASN A 274 1.55 4.28 -21.59
C ASN A 274 2.82 4.88 -20.96
N TRP A 275 3.83 4.04 -20.76
CA TRP A 275 5.17 4.43 -20.28
C TRP A 275 6.21 4.29 -21.40
N ASP A 276 6.04 5.00 -22.48
CA ASP A 276 7.04 5.05 -23.55
C ASP A 276 8.06 6.19 -23.34
N MET A 277 9.09 6.21 -24.21
CA MET A 277 10.16 7.21 -24.14
C MET A 277 9.68 8.65 -24.38
N GLU A 278 8.51 8.83 -25.02
CA GLU A 278 7.94 10.15 -25.31
C GLU A 278 7.22 10.73 -24.06
N SER A 279 6.88 9.87 -23.08
CA SER A 279 6.24 10.28 -21.82
C SER A 279 7.23 10.79 -20.77
N LEU A 280 8.55 10.76 -21.06
CA LEU A 280 9.59 11.33 -20.21
C LEU A 280 9.81 12.81 -20.58
N ASP A 281 9.19 13.71 -19.83
CA ASP A 281 9.59 15.12 -19.82
C ASP A 281 10.92 15.27 -19.07
N PHE A 282 11.97 15.66 -19.80
CA PHE A 282 13.32 15.92 -19.26
C PHE A 282 13.44 17.34 -18.71
#